data_4065f16a8096c3c451658d7788f51c6b
#
_entry.id   4065f16a8096c3c451658d7788f51c6b
#
_cell.length_a   1.000
_cell.length_b   1.000
_cell.length_c   1.000
_cell.angle_alpha   90.00
_cell.angle_beta   90.00
_cell.angle_gamma   90.00
#
_symmetry.space_group_name_H-M   'P 1'
#
loop_
_entity.id
_entity.type
_entity.pdbx_description
1 polymer ?
#
loop_
_entity_poly.entity_id
_entity_poly.type
_entity_poly.pdbx_seq_one_letter_code
_entity_poly.pdbx_strand_id
1 'polypeptide(L)'
;MRTLDPQSLTQHVDRLYRAAWALCGSREDAEDLVQETFARVLARPRVLSGDDELYYLMRVLRNTFLTSRRTAARRPQTVAALEDVVAADPRPMGRPERALEMQEVYSTIAELPEDFRMALVAVDVVGLSYREAARALRVREATITTRLFRARKQVAERLLDEPIRSAGREGAQRSLAG
;
A
#
# COMPACT_ATOMS: atom_id res chain seq x y z
N MET A 1 -22.42 16.93 8.96
CA MET A 1 -21.05 17.36 9.23
C MET A 1 -20.61 16.70 10.53
N ARG A 2 -19.56 15.85 10.50
CA ARG A 2 -19.00 15.21 11.70
C ARG A 2 -17.52 15.58 11.79
N THR A 3 -17.06 15.79 13.01
CA THR A 3 -15.62 15.86 13.26
C THR A 3 -15.09 14.45 13.21
N LEU A 4 -13.95 14.22 12.52
CA LEU A 4 -13.25 12.95 12.59
C LEU A 4 -12.90 12.66 14.05
N ASP A 5 -13.55 11.65 14.61
CA ASP A 5 -13.27 11.18 15.96
C ASP A 5 -12.50 9.85 15.93
N PRO A 6 -11.86 9.46 17.03
CA PRO A 6 -11.12 8.19 17.09
C PRO A 6 -11.96 6.96 16.76
N GLN A 7 -13.28 6.99 17.03
CA GLN A 7 -14.17 5.86 16.76
C GLN A 7 -14.46 5.72 15.27
N SER A 8 -14.64 6.83 14.53
CA SER A 8 -14.82 6.76 13.07
C SER A 8 -13.56 6.28 12.37
N LEU A 9 -12.37 6.61 12.91
CA LEU A 9 -11.10 6.16 12.36
C LEU A 9 -10.91 4.64 12.41
N THR A 10 -11.43 3.97 13.44
CA THR A 10 -11.30 2.51 13.58
C THR A 10 -11.91 1.74 12.42
N GLN A 11 -12.96 2.26 11.81
CA GLN A 11 -13.63 1.65 10.65
C GLN A 11 -12.75 1.66 9.39
N HIS A 12 -11.74 2.52 9.34
CA HIS A 12 -10.87 2.70 8.19
C HIS A 12 -9.47 2.11 8.38
N VAL A 13 -9.13 1.64 9.59
CA VAL A 13 -7.79 1.12 9.91
C VAL A 13 -7.33 0.06 8.93
N ASP A 14 -8.16 -0.97 8.70
CA ASP A 14 -7.79 -2.09 7.82
C ASP A 14 -7.59 -1.66 6.36
N ARG A 15 -8.39 -0.72 5.88
CA ARG A 15 -8.23 -0.19 4.52
C ARG A 15 -6.95 0.63 4.38
N LEU A 16 -6.67 1.47 5.37
CA LEU A 16 -5.47 2.30 5.37
C LEU A 16 -4.21 1.46 5.56
N TYR A 17 -4.27 0.42 6.40
CA TYR A 17 -3.16 -0.50 6.57
C TYR A 17 -2.82 -1.24 5.28
N ARG A 18 -3.82 -1.82 4.59
CA ARG A 18 -3.60 -2.45 3.28
C ARG A 18 -3.06 -1.47 2.25
N ALA A 19 -3.58 -0.24 2.24
CA ALA A 19 -3.08 0.82 1.37
C ALA A 19 -1.62 1.17 1.67
N ALA A 20 -1.28 1.35 2.94
CA ALA A 20 0.08 1.64 3.39
C ALA A 20 1.04 0.50 3.00
N TRP A 21 0.64 -0.76 3.21
CA TRP A 21 1.44 -1.91 2.83
C TRP A 21 1.67 -1.99 1.33
N ALA A 22 0.64 -1.81 0.51
CA ALA A 22 0.79 -1.73 -0.94
C ALA A 22 1.64 -0.55 -1.42
N LEU A 23 1.72 0.54 -0.64
CA LEU A 23 2.59 1.68 -0.95
C LEU A 23 4.04 1.43 -0.57
N CYS A 24 4.30 0.82 0.59
CA CYS A 24 5.62 0.66 1.17
C CYS A 24 6.31 -0.65 0.75
N GLY A 25 5.53 -1.74 0.57
CA GLY A 25 6.05 -3.08 0.28
C GLY A 25 6.46 -3.87 1.53
N SER A 26 6.56 -3.23 2.69
CA SER A 26 6.87 -3.88 3.97
C SER A 26 5.80 -3.59 5.02
N ARG A 27 5.62 -4.50 5.97
CA ARG A 27 4.67 -4.36 7.09
C ARG A 27 5.10 -3.29 8.07
N GLU A 28 6.38 -3.26 8.40
CA GLU A 28 6.95 -2.31 9.35
C GLU A 28 6.75 -0.86 8.87
N ASP A 29 7.15 -0.57 7.64
CA ASP A 29 6.93 0.76 7.06
C ASP A 29 5.44 1.10 6.93
N ALA A 30 4.58 0.10 6.69
CA ALA A 30 3.14 0.29 6.62
C ALA A 30 2.56 0.69 7.98
N GLU A 31 2.98 0.04 9.06
CA GLU A 31 2.56 0.37 10.41
C GLU A 31 2.98 1.79 10.79
N ASP A 32 4.23 2.15 10.54
CA ASP A 32 4.76 3.49 10.78
C ASP A 32 3.98 4.54 9.98
N LEU A 33 3.71 4.27 8.71
CA LEU A 33 2.94 5.17 7.84
C LEU A 33 1.50 5.37 8.34
N VAL A 34 0.85 4.32 8.81
CA VAL A 34 -0.52 4.39 9.35
C VAL A 34 -0.52 5.17 10.67
N GLN A 35 0.40 4.87 11.59
CA GLN A 35 0.52 5.58 12.86
C GLN A 35 0.76 7.08 12.64
N GLU A 36 1.70 7.46 11.79
CA GLU A 36 1.98 8.86 11.46
C GLU A 36 0.78 9.53 10.78
N THR A 37 0.06 8.81 9.92
CA THR A 37 -1.17 9.31 9.28
C THR A 37 -2.23 9.64 10.31
N PHE A 38 -2.51 8.73 11.25
CA PHE A 38 -3.48 8.97 12.32
C PHE A 38 -3.03 10.08 13.27
N ALA A 39 -1.77 10.13 13.64
CA ALA A 39 -1.23 11.21 14.46
C ALA A 39 -1.49 12.58 13.81
N ARG A 40 -1.27 12.72 12.51
CA ARG A 40 -1.53 13.95 11.77
C ARG A 40 -2.99 14.31 11.65
N VAL A 41 -3.85 13.30 11.46
CA VAL A 41 -5.30 13.50 11.39
C VAL A 41 -5.85 13.98 12.73
N LEU A 42 -5.44 13.34 13.83
CA LEU A 42 -5.89 13.67 15.19
C LEU A 42 -5.34 15.02 15.68
N ALA A 43 -4.11 15.37 15.29
CA ALA A 43 -3.51 16.65 15.65
C ALA A 43 -4.24 17.87 15.02
N ARG A 44 -4.99 17.66 13.93
CA ARG A 44 -5.73 18.71 13.22
C ARG A 44 -7.13 18.23 12.86
N PRO A 45 -8.03 18.11 13.82
CA PRO A 45 -9.40 17.68 13.59
C PRO A 45 -10.08 18.54 12.51
N ARG A 46 -10.72 17.90 11.55
CA ARG A 46 -11.50 18.57 10.51
C ARG A 46 -12.95 18.12 10.58
N VAL A 47 -13.83 19.05 10.30
CA VAL A 47 -15.24 18.73 10.06
C VAL A 47 -15.35 18.23 8.62
N LEU A 48 -15.78 16.98 8.46
CA LEU A 48 -15.97 16.34 7.17
C LEU A 48 -17.43 15.93 7.00
N SER A 49 -17.88 15.84 5.76
CA SER A 49 -19.12 15.14 5.43
C SER A 49 -18.84 13.65 5.43
N GLY A 50 -19.78 12.80 5.88
CA GLY A 50 -19.54 11.37 6.12
C GLY A 50 -18.90 10.61 4.97
N ASP A 51 -19.23 10.95 3.73
CA ASP A 51 -18.68 10.30 2.53
C ASP A 51 -17.25 10.78 2.18
N ASP A 52 -16.79 11.87 2.79
CA ASP A 52 -15.46 12.44 2.50
C ASP A 52 -14.34 11.90 3.41
N GLU A 53 -14.65 11.07 4.42
CA GLU A 53 -13.66 10.60 5.41
C GLU A 53 -12.56 9.77 4.77
N LEU A 54 -12.92 8.75 4.02
CA LEU A 54 -11.95 7.85 3.40
C LEU A 54 -11.07 8.56 2.36
N TYR A 55 -11.67 9.45 1.57
CA TYR A 55 -10.94 10.31 0.65
C TYR A 55 -9.92 11.19 1.38
N TYR A 56 -10.34 11.81 2.50
CA TYR A 56 -9.46 12.66 3.30
C TYR A 56 -8.30 11.85 3.90
N LEU A 57 -8.59 10.70 4.48
CA LEU A 57 -7.60 9.79 5.05
C LEU A 57 -6.59 9.33 4.01
N MET A 58 -7.05 8.92 2.82
CA MET A 58 -6.17 8.56 1.71
C MET A 58 -5.27 9.72 1.27
N ARG A 59 -5.79 10.95 1.26
CA ARG A 59 -5.00 12.14 0.95
C ARG A 59 -3.92 12.40 1.99
N VAL A 60 -4.21 12.24 3.28
CA VAL A 60 -3.23 12.39 4.35
C VAL A 60 -2.19 11.28 4.27
N LEU A 61 -2.60 10.02 4.10
CA LEU A 61 -1.72 8.86 3.92
C LEU A 61 -0.72 9.09 2.77
N ARG A 62 -1.23 9.48 1.60
CA ARG A 62 -0.39 9.82 0.45
C ARG A 62 0.64 10.90 0.77
N ASN A 63 0.20 12.00 1.38
CA ASN A 63 1.11 13.11 1.68
C ASN A 63 2.18 12.70 2.71
N THR A 64 1.83 11.88 3.69
CA THR A 64 2.76 11.33 4.67
C THR A 64 3.78 10.43 3.98
N PHE A 65 3.33 9.50 3.14
CA PHE A 65 4.20 8.63 2.34
C PHE A 65 5.20 9.41 1.48
N LEU A 66 4.73 10.41 0.72
CA LEU A 66 5.60 11.22 -0.11
C LEU A 66 6.63 12.02 0.71
N THR A 67 6.24 12.49 1.89
CA THR A 67 7.14 13.21 2.79
C THR A 67 8.22 12.27 3.34
N SER A 68 7.86 11.08 3.80
CA SER A 68 8.80 10.07 4.30
C SER A 68 9.82 9.68 3.24
N ARG A 69 9.36 9.42 2.01
CA ARG A 69 10.26 9.11 0.88
C ARG A 69 11.24 10.24 0.56
N ARG A 70 10.78 11.48 0.55
CA ARG A 70 11.66 12.67 0.32
C ARG A 70 12.68 12.81 1.44
N THR A 71 12.29 12.55 2.68
CA THR A 71 13.19 12.61 3.84
C THR A 71 14.22 11.49 3.77
N ALA A 72 13.83 10.27 3.45
CA ALA A 72 14.72 9.12 3.26
C ALA A 72 15.74 9.38 2.13
N ALA A 73 15.29 9.92 1.00
CA ALA A 73 16.18 10.25 -0.13
C ALA A 73 17.22 11.36 0.19
N ARG A 74 16.97 12.17 1.22
CA ARG A 74 17.91 13.22 1.67
C ARG A 74 18.89 12.77 2.74
N ARG A 75 18.64 11.63 3.40
CA ARG A 75 19.57 11.05 4.37
C ARG A 75 20.66 10.29 3.62
N PRO A 76 21.96 10.45 3.95
CA PRO A 76 23.01 9.57 3.46
C PRO A 76 22.63 8.13 3.85
N GLN A 77 22.69 7.21 2.89
CA GLN A 77 22.44 5.80 3.16
C GLN A 77 23.51 5.29 4.12
N THR A 78 23.20 5.21 5.39
CA THR A 78 23.89 4.31 6.29
C THR A 78 23.26 2.93 6.01
N VAL A 79 24.02 2.08 5.34
CA VAL A 79 23.62 0.72 5.00
C VAL A 79 23.44 -0.05 6.29
N ALA A 80 22.21 -0.17 6.74
CA ALA A 80 21.81 -1.23 7.64
C ALA A 80 20.83 -2.10 6.85
N ALA A 81 21.36 -3.13 6.21
CA ALA A 81 20.57 -4.26 5.79
C ALA A 81 20.06 -4.94 7.06
N LEU A 82 18.88 -4.56 7.51
CA LEU A 82 18.14 -5.34 8.50
C LEU A 82 17.47 -6.47 7.73
N GLU A 83 17.92 -7.68 8.07
CA GLU A 83 17.29 -8.93 7.66
C GLU A 83 15.82 -8.88 8.04
N ASP A 84 14.94 -9.25 7.09
CA ASP A 84 13.50 -9.41 7.28
C ASP A 84 13.23 -10.41 8.41
N VAL A 85 13.08 -9.92 9.62
CA VAL A 85 12.48 -10.68 10.69
C VAL A 85 10.98 -10.68 10.42
N VAL A 86 10.49 -11.80 9.93
CA VAL A 86 9.06 -12.07 9.77
C VAL A 86 8.40 -12.06 11.14
N ALA A 87 8.03 -10.90 11.61
CA ALA A 87 7.20 -10.78 12.80
C ALA A 87 5.80 -11.27 12.45
N ALA A 88 5.36 -12.34 13.11
CA ALA A 88 4.01 -12.86 12.95
C ALA A 88 3.00 -11.77 13.36
N ASP A 89 2.12 -11.39 12.43
CA ASP A 89 1.04 -10.44 12.70
C ASP A 89 0.01 -11.07 13.64
N PRO A 90 -0.26 -10.49 14.83
CA PRO A 90 -1.29 -10.98 15.73
C PRO A 90 -2.72 -10.70 15.27
N ARG A 91 -2.92 -10.04 14.14
CA ARG A 91 -4.26 -9.80 13.59
C ARG A 91 -4.71 -11.02 12.78
N PRO A 92 -5.97 -11.51 12.96
CA PRO A 92 -6.46 -12.66 12.23
C PRO A 92 -6.72 -12.31 10.75
N MET A 93 -5.68 -12.21 9.96
CA MET A 93 -5.75 -12.15 8.50
C MET A 93 -5.76 -13.56 7.90
N GLY A 94 -6.77 -14.35 8.23
CA GLY A 94 -7.00 -15.61 7.54
C GLY A 94 -5.87 -16.65 7.68
N ARG A 95 -5.95 -17.71 6.89
CA ARG A 95 -4.97 -18.80 6.86
C ARG A 95 -3.57 -18.29 6.46
N PRO A 96 -2.48 -18.90 6.96
CA PRO A 96 -1.09 -18.49 6.65
C PRO A 96 -0.81 -18.37 5.15
N GLU A 97 -1.43 -19.23 4.33
CA GLU A 97 -1.30 -19.20 2.88
C GLU A 97 -1.81 -17.89 2.27
N ARG A 98 -2.95 -17.39 2.76
CA ARG A 98 -3.50 -16.09 2.32
C ARG A 98 -2.63 -14.91 2.71
N ALA A 99 -1.94 -15.01 3.84
CA ALA A 99 -1.01 -13.95 4.28
C ALA A 99 0.19 -13.85 3.33
N LEU A 100 0.72 -14.99 2.86
CA LEU A 100 1.81 -15.02 1.88
C LEU A 100 1.35 -14.50 0.51
N GLU A 101 0.19 -14.94 0.01
CA GLU A 101 -0.38 -14.44 -1.24
C GLU A 101 -0.59 -12.92 -1.21
N MET A 102 -1.10 -12.40 -0.10
CA MET A 102 -1.31 -10.96 0.07
C MET A 102 0.02 -10.19 0.13
N GLN A 103 1.04 -10.76 0.77
CA GLN A 103 2.36 -10.16 0.80
C GLN A 103 2.97 -10.07 -0.60
N GLU A 104 2.88 -11.12 -1.40
CA GLU A 104 3.36 -11.16 -2.79
C GLU A 104 2.66 -10.09 -3.64
N VAL A 105 1.34 -10.00 -3.56
CA VAL A 105 0.56 -8.98 -4.28
C VAL A 105 0.98 -7.57 -3.87
N TYR A 106 1.11 -7.29 -2.57
CA TYR A 106 1.48 -5.95 -2.11
C TYR A 106 2.93 -5.61 -2.42
N SER A 107 3.86 -6.56 -2.38
CA SER A 107 5.23 -6.36 -2.82
C SER A 107 5.29 -6.01 -4.31
N THR A 108 4.54 -6.75 -5.14
CA THR A 108 4.43 -6.47 -6.58
C THR A 108 3.85 -5.08 -6.86
N ILE A 109 2.84 -4.66 -6.09
CA ILE A 109 2.28 -3.30 -6.20
C ILE A 109 3.32 -2.25 -5.79
N ALA A 110 4.09 -2.50 -4.74
CA ALA A 110 5.11 -1.57 -4.25
C ALA A 110 6.25 -1.32 -5.25
N GLU A 111 6.49 -2.24 -6.17
CA GLU A 111 7.47 -2.11 -7.24
C GLU A 111 6.99 -1.26 -8.44
N LEU A 112 5.69 -0.97 -8.52
CA LEU A 112 5.17 -0.12 -9.60
C LEU A 112 5.75 1.29 -9.53
N PRO A 113 5.86 2.00 -10.67
CA PRO A 113 6.10 3.44 -10.67
C PRO A 113 5.11 4.15 -9.75
N GLU A 114 5.59 5.13 -8.97
CA GLU A 114 4.83 5.80 -7.91
C GLU A 114 3.44 6.26 -8.36
N ASP A 115 3.35 6.86 -9.53
CA ASP A 115 2.09 7.36 -10.10
C ASP A 115 1.07 6.26 -10.38
N PHE A 116 1.52 5.11 -10.88
CA PHE A 116 0.67 3.95 -11.17
C PHE A 116 0.24 3.27 -9.88
N ARG A 117 1.19 3.09 -8.95
CA ARG A 117 0.95 2.54 -7.62
C ARG A 117 -0.11 3.34 -6.87
N MET A 118 0.03 4.67 -6.83
CA MET A 118 -0.93 5.56 -6.17
C MET A 118 -2.34 5.43 -6.75
N ALA A 119 -2.50 5.36 -8.06
CA ALA A 119 -3.80 5.23 -8.70
C ALA A 119 -4.44 3.87 -8.36
N LEU A 120 -3.66 2.79 -8.43
CA LEU A 120 -4.13 1.43 -8.12
C LEU A 120 -4.51 1.31 -6.65
N VAL A 121 -3.68 1.80 -5.74
CA VAL A 121 -3.97 1.75 -4.30
C VAL A 121 -5.22 2.57 -3.97
N ALA A 122 -5.39 3.76 -4.52
CA ALA A 122 -6.55 4.59 -4.26
C ALA A 122 -7.88 3.93 -4.70
N VAL A 123 -7.89 3.30 -5.87
CA VAL A 123 -9.11 2.72 -6.44
C VAL A 123 -9.31 1.27 -6.00
N ASP A 124 -8.32 0.40 -6.21
CA ASP A 124 -8.51 -1.05 -6.05
C ASP A 124 -8.31 -1.53 -4.61
N VAL A 125 -7.45 -0.86 -3.82
CA VAL A 125 -7.20 -1.25 -2.42
C VAL A 125 -8.08 -0.48 -1.45
N VAL A 126 -8.17 0.85 -1.60
CA VAL A 126 -8.97 1.71 -0.72
C VAL A 126 -10.44 1.70 -1.10
N GLY A 127 -10.76 1.55 -2.39
CA GLY A 127 -12.13 1.52 -2.90
C GLY A 127 -12.70 2.90 -3.22
N LEU A 128 -11.86 3.90 -3.52
CA LEU A 128 -12.32 5.20 -3.98
C LEU A 128 -12.86 5.13 -5.41
N SER A 129 -13.89 5.91 -5.69
CA SER A 129 -14.30 6.17 -7.07
C SER A 129 -13.19 6.90 -7.84
N TYR A 130 -13.19 6.85 -9.16
CA TYR A 130 -12.21 7.55 -10.00
C TYR A 130 -12.17 9.05 -9.72
N ARG A 131 -13.32 9.66 -9.48
CA ARG A 131 -13.45 11.06 -9.11
C ARG A 131 -12.81 11.36 -7.75
N GLU A 132 -13.04 10.54 -6.74
CA GLU A 132 -12.44 10.71 -5.42
C GLU A 132 -10.93 10.46 -5.47
N ALA A 133 -10.47 9.43 -6.18
CA ALA A 133 -9.05 9.16 -6.40
C ALA A 133 -8.37 10.34 -7.11
N ALA A 134 -8.99 10.89 -8.16
CA ALA A 134 -8.49 12.06 -8.87
C ALA A 134 -8.32 13.28 -7.94
N ARG A 135 -9.31 13.55 -7.09
CA ARG A 135 -9.24 14.60 -6.08
C ARG A 135 -8.16 14.33 -5.02
N ALA A 136 -8.06 13.10 -4.52
CA ALA A 136 -7.06 12.71 -3.51
C ALA A 136 -5.63 12.82 -4.06
N LEU A 137 -5.42 12.41 -5.29
CA LEU A 137 -4.11 12.42 -5.95
C LEU A 137 -3.78 13.74 -6.66
N ARG A 138 -4.74 14.68 -6.73
CA ARG A 138 -4.63 15.99 -7.40
C ARG A 138 -4.29 15.87 -8.88
N VAL A 139 -4.99 14.99 -9.57
CA VAL A 139 -4.88 14.76 -11.01
C VAL A 139 -6.25 14.79 -11.65
N ARG A 140 -6.33 14.76 -12.99
CA ARG A 140 -7.58 14.62 -13.71
C ARG A 140 -8.10 13.19 -13.64
N GLU A 141 -9.41 12.99 -13.70
CA GLU A 141 -10.04 11.67 -13.70
C GLU A 141 -9.56 10.79 -14.87
N ALA A 142 -9.41 11.37 -16.07
CA ALA A 142 -8.82 10.67 -17.21
C ALA A 142 -7.39 10.18 -16.94
N THR A 143 -6.63 10.88 -16.11
CA THR A 143 -5.28 10.45 -15.70
C THR A 143 -5.36 9.22 -14.80
N ILE A 144 -6.34 9.17 -13.89
CA ILE A 144 -6.59 7.98 -13.06
C ILE A 144 -6.89 6.77 -13.94
N THR A 145 -7.80 6.91 -14.90
CA THR A 145 -8.16 5.84 -15.84
C THR A 145 -6.92 5.26 -16.54
N THR A 146 -6.07 6.13 -17.09
CA THR A 146 -4.87 5.70 -17.82
C THR A 146 -3.83 5.05 -16.89
N ARG A 147 -3.58 5.65 -15.71
CA ARG A 147 -2.63 5.12 -14.73
C ARG A 147 -3.09 3.77 -14.18
N LEU A 148 -4.37 3.65 -13.88
CA LEU A 148 -4.97 2.42 -13.37
C LEU A 148 -4.89 1.27 -14.37
N PHE A 149 -5.21 1.55 -15.65
CA PHE A 149 -5.07 0.56 -16.72
C PHE A 149 -3.63 0.02 -16.81
N ARG A 150 -2.64 0.92 -16.82
CA ARG A 150 -1.22 0.54 -16.90
C ARG A 150 -0.76 -0.20 -15.63
N ALA A 151 -1.20 0.24 -14.45
CA ALA A 151 -0.88 -0.40 -13.18
C ALA A 151 -1.39 -1.84 -13.14
N ARG A 152 -2.68 -2.05 -13.45
CA ARG A 152 -3.29 -3.39 -13.48
C ARG A 152 -2.59 -4.32 -14.47
N LYS A 153 -2.26 -3.82 -15.66
CA LYS A 153 -1.53 -4.58 -16.66
C LYS A 153 -0.16 -5.03 -16.11
N GLN A 154 0.63 -4.13 -15.54
CA GLN A 154 1.94 -4.47 -14.99
C GLN A 154 1.89 -5.44 -13.82
N VAL A 155 0.89 -5.31 -12.91
CA VAL A 155 0.70 -6.26 -11.81
C VAL A 155 0.35 -7.64 -12.37
N ALA A 156 -0.60 -7.72 -13.31
CA ALA A 156 -0.99 -8.99 -13.91
C ALA A 156 0.18 -9.70 -14.61
N GLU A 157 0.98 -8.96 -15.39
CA GLU A 157 2.16 -9.50 -16.04
C GLU A 157 3.17 -10.07 -15.03
N ARG A 158 3.47 -9.35 -13.95
CA ARG A 158 4.43 -9.80 -12.93
C ARG A 158 3.94 -11.02 -12.16
N LEU A 159 2.68 -11.04 -11.73
CA LEU A 159 2.11 -12.18 -11.00
C LEU A 159 1.98 -13.43 -11.88
N LEU A 160 1.85 -13.29 -13.20
CA LEU A 160 1.85 -14.43 -14.13
C LEU A 160 3.26 -14.96 -14.43
N ASP A 161 4.28 -14.10 -14.37
CA ASP A 161 5.68 -14.49 -14.62
C ASP A 161 6.36 -15.19 -13.43
N GLU A 162 5.88 -15.01 -12.20
CA GLU A 162 6.45 -15.61 -10.98
C GLU A 162 6.29 -17.14 -10.87
N PRO A 163 5.17 -17.79 -11.25
CA PRO A 163 5.03 -19.25 -11.13
C PRO A 163 6.09 -20.03 -11.89
N ILE A 164 6.64 -19.45 -12.96
CA ILE A 164 7.67 -20.11 -13.80
C ILE A 164 9.03 -20.10 -13.09
N ARG A 165 9.32 -19.11 -12.26
CA ARG A 165 10.61 -19.00 -11.56
C ARG A 165 10.70 -19.88 -10.31
N SER A 166 9.61 -20.09 -9.58
CA SER A 166 9.56 -20.97 -8.42
C SER A 166 9.65 -22.44 -8.81
N ALA A 167 8.96 -22.86 -9.87
CA ALA A 167 9.01 -24.22 -10.39
C ALA A 167 10.40 -24.60 -10.96
N GLY A 168 11.14 -23.63 -11.52
CA GLY A 168 12.49 -23.85 -12.05
C GLY A 168 13.56 -24.06 -10.97
N ARG A 169 13.38 -23.55 -9.77
CA ARG A 169 14.35 -23.72 -8.66
C ARG A 169 14.22 -25.08 -7.98
N GLU A 170 13.02 -25.62 -7.85
CA GLU A 170 12.83 -26.97 -7.27
C GLU A 170 13.31 -28.09 -8.20
N GLY A 171 13.20 -27.90 -9.52
CA GLY A 171 13.69 -28.86 -10.50
C GLY A 171 15.22 -28.95 -10.58
N ALA A 172 15.93 -27.84 -10.37
CA ALA A 172 17.39 -27.79 -10.43
C ALA A 172 18.06 -28.42 -9.19
N GLN A 173 17.43 -28.38 -8.03
CA GLN A 173 17.95 -28.98 -6.80
C GLN A 173 17.80 -30.51 -6.76
N ARG A 174 16.82 -31.08 -7.45
CA ARG A 174 16.66 -32.55 -7.53
C ARG A 174 17.61 -33.22 -8.53
N SER A 175 18.13 -32.47 -9.51
CA SER A 175 19.07 -33.03 -10.53
C SER A 175 20.52 -33.13 -10.05
N LEU A 176 20.87 -32.49 -8.90
CA LEU A 176 22.23 -32.53 -8.36
C LEU A 176 22.41 -33.53 -7.19
N ALA A 177 21.34 -34.25 -6.80
CA ALA A 177 21.34 -35.23 -5.71
C ALA A 177 21.13 -36.69 -6.17
N GLY A 178 21.32 -36.97 -7.49
CA GLY A 178 21.26 -38.31 -8.06
C GLY A 178 22.64 -38.84 -8.49
#